data_9626451aed7c8f4160b55070aae384a8
#
_entry.id   9626451aed7c8f4160b55070aae384a8
#
_cell.length_a   1.000
_cell.length_b   1.000
_cell.length_c   1.000
_cell.angle_alpha   90.00
_cell.angle_beta   90.00
_cell.angle_gamma   90.00
#
_symmetry.space_group_name_H-M   'P 1'
#
loop_
_entity.id
_entity.type
_entity.pdbx_description
1 polymer ?
#
loop_
_entity_poly.entity_id
_entity_poly.type
_entity_poly.pdbx_seq_one_letter_code
_entity_poly.pdbx_strand_id
1 'polypeptide(L)'
;MNQREEIIKVATKEIGYKEGKNNATKYGSWYGLPNQPWCAMFVSWCANEIGALGNVIPKYAGCGDGWKWFKKQGLTSSVPQRGDIVFYKPTIIGATSSHTGIVVDVTDTYVYTVEGNAGYNTDGVYKMCRYRTDKKFLGFAHPKYKGEFYQKNLPTLPSRGYFKKGDTGANVKLLQQFLNFLNGDKLDVDGIIGSKTYNSVKKFQKNHGLVVDGLFGKKSLAKAKELI
;
A
#
# COMPACT_ATOMS: atom_id res chain seq x y z
N MET A 1 -8.79 2.61 -4.43
CA MET A 1 -7.83 1.49 -4.68
C MET A 1 -7.01 1.23 -3.43
N ASN A 2 -6.70 -0.03 -3.15
CA ASN A 2 -5.91 -0.44 -1.99
C ASN A 2 -4.43 -0.19 -2.28
N GLN A 3 -3.81 0.75 -1.57
CA GLN A 3 -2.41 1.10 -1.78
C GLN A 3 -1.45 -0.10 -1.67
N ARG A 4 -1.80 -1.14 -0.90
CA ARG A 4 -1.03 -2.39 -0.80
C ARG A 4 -0.94 -3.10 -2.16
N GLU A 5 -2.05 -3.28 -2.85
CA GLU A 5 -2.06 -3.91 -4.17
C GLU A 5 -1.46 -3.00 -5.25
N GLU A 6 -1.60 -1.69 -5.09
CA GLU A 6 -1.00 -0.72 -6.01
C GLU A 6 0.52 -0.73 -5.95
N ILE A 7 1.12 -0.74 -4.74
CA ILE A 7 2.59 -0.76 -4.64
C ILE A 7 3.17 -2.05 -5.22
N ILE A 8 2.49 -3.19 -5.00
CA ILE A 8 2.88 -4.47 -5.59
C ILE A 8 2.84 -4.39 -7.12
N LYS A 9 1.76 -3.84 -7.67
CA LYS A 9 1.58 -3.66 -9.12
C LYS A 9 2.63 -2.73 -9.71
N VAL A 10 2.92 -1.60 -9.04
CA VAL A 10 3.97 -0.65 -9.46
C VAL A 10 5.32 -1.33 -9.46
N ALA A 11 5.71 -1.97 -8.35
CA ALA A 11 7.00 -2.64 -8.24
C ALA A 11 7.16 -3.77 -9.27
N THR A 12 6.10 -4.57 -9.49
CA THR A 12 6.13 -5.69 -10.44
C THR A 12 6.30 -5.23 -11.89
N LYS A 13 5.75 -4.07 -12.27
CA LYS A 13 5.93 -3.49 -13.61
C LYS A 13 7.37 -3.07 -13.90
N GLU A 14 8.15 -2.82 -12.89
CA GLU A 14 9.55 -2.41 -13.01
C GLU A 14 10.51 -3.59 -13.18
N ILE A 15 10.05 -4.84 -13.03
CA ILE A 15 10.89 -6.03 -13.21
C ILE A 15 11.50 -6.02 -14.61
N GLY A 16 12.83 -6.21 -14.66
CA GLY A 16 13.60 -6.15 -15.90
C GLY A 16 14.24 -4.80 -16.19
N TYR A 17 13.91 -3.75 -15.41
CA TYR A 17 14.64 -2.49 -15.48
C TYR A 17 16.13 -2.71 -15.19
N LYS A 18 17.00 -2.08 -15.99
CA LYS A 18 18.47 -2.11 -15.82
C LYS A 18 18.99 -0.70 -15.59
N GLU A 19 19.98 -0.59 -14.71
CA GLU A 19 20.69 0.66 -14.51
C GLU A 19 21.63 0.97 -15.69
N GLY A 20 21.95 2.24 -15.85
CA GLY A 20 23.04 2.69 -16.71
C GLY A 20 24.40 2.64 -16.01
N LYS A 21 25.41 3.20 -16.66
CA LYS A 21 26.78 3.26 -16.07
C LYS A 21 26.75 3.96 -14.70
N ASN A 22 27.53 3.42 -13.75
CA ASN A 22 27.75 4.02 -12.43
C ASN A 22 26.42 4.22 -11.64
N ASN A 23 25.56 3.21 -11.56
CA ASN A 23 24.27 3.28 -10.88
C ASN A 23 23.33 4.40 -11.41
N ALA A 24 23.45 4.80 -12.66
CA ALA A 24 22.54 5.78 -13.26
C ALA A 24 21.15 5.19 -13.40
N THR A 25 20.17 5.71 -12.66
CA THR A 25 18.79 5.22 -12.68
C THR A 25 17.78 6.35 -12.64
N LYS A 26 16.57 6.09 -13.16
CA LYS A 26 15.43 7.01 -12.99
C LYS A 26 15.07 7.23 -11.52
N TYR A 27 15.27 6.22 -10.67
CA TYR A 27 14.98 6.30 -9.23
C TYR A 27 15.94 7.22 -8.50
N GLY A 28 17.25 7.10 -8.77
CA GLY A 28 18.26 8.00 -8.25
C GLY A 28 18.11 9.44 -8.74
N SER A 29 17.82 9.62 -10.02
CA SER A 29 17.55 10.94 -10.62
C SER A 29 16.32 11.58 -10.01
N TRP A 30 15.20 10.84 -9.87
CA TRP A 30 13.98 11.31 -9.22
C TRP A 30 14.20 11.67 -7.75
N TYR A 31 14.98 10.86 -7.03
CA TYR A 31 15.25 11.09 -5.62
C TYR A 31 16.12 12.34 -5.39
N GLY A 32 16.96 12.70 -6.34
CA GLY A 32 17.97 13.76 -6.27
C GLY A 32 19.34 13.24 -5.83
N LEU A 33 19.58 11.93 -5.88
CA LEU A 33 20.86 11.27 -5.56
C LEU A 33 21.25 10.32 -6.70
N PRO A 34 21.65 10.83 -7.88
CA PRO A 34 22.08 9.99 -8.98
C PRO A 34 23.38 9.24 -8.65
N ASN A 35 23.61 8.14 -9.34
CA ASN A 35 24.85 7.37 -9.27
C ASN A 35 25.17 6.80 -7.88
N GLN A 36 24.18 6.50 -7.08
CA GLN A 36 24.31 5.88 -5.76
C GLN A 36 23.57 4.53 -5.73
N PRO A 37 23.90 3.63 -4.77
CA PRO A 37 23.09 2.43 -4.53
C PRO A 37 21.63 2.81 -4.32
N TRP A 38 20.70 2.20 -5.06
CA TRP A 38 19.35 2.74 -5.24
C TRP A 38 18.20 1.83 -4.78
N CYS A 39 18.47 0.75 -4.05
CA CYS A 39 17.43 -0.14 -3.54
C CYS A 39 16.36 0.59 -2.69
N ALA A 40 16.79 1.49 -1.80
CA ALA A 40 15.91 2.28 -0.96
C ALA A 40 15.17 3.38 -1.75
N MET A 41 15.84 3.97 -2.73
CA MET A 41 15.23 4.96 -3.63
C MET A 41 14.16 4.33 -4.53
N PHE A 42 14.34 3.06 -4.95
CA PHE A 42 13.33 2.28 -5.66
C PHE A 42 12.04 2.13 -4.82
N VAL A 43 12.17 1.73 -3.54
CA VAL A 43 11.02 1.62 -2.65
C VAL A 43 10.34 2.98 -2.43
N SER A 44 11.13 4.03 -2.22
CA SER A 44 10.61 5.41 -2.08
C SER A 44 9.88 5.88 -3.35
N TRP A 45 10.41 5.54 -4.53
CA TRP A 45 9.78 5.85 -5.81
C TRP A 45 8.45 5.09 -5.97
N CYS A 46 8.41 3.80 -5.70
CA CYS A 46 7.16 3.02 -5.74
C CYS A 46 6.10 3.59 -4.78
N ALA A 47 6.52 4.05 -3.60
CA ALA A 47 5.63 4.70 -2.64
C ALA A 47 5.08 6.04 -3.16
N ASN A 48 5.90 6.81 -3.91
CA ASN A 48 5.47 8.05 -4.55
C ASN A 48 4.39 7.80 -5.61
N GLU A 49 4.59 6.80 -6.46
CA GLU A 49 3.67 6.46 -7.56
C GLU A 49 2.25 6.12 -7.08
N ILE A 50 2.10 5.71 -5.83
CA ILE A 50 0.81 5.36 -5.22
C ILE A 50 0.32 6.39 -4.19
N GLY A 51 0.98 7.56 -4.07
CA GLY A 51 0.64 8.59 -3.09
C GLY A 51 0.79 8.15 -1.62
N ALA A 52 1.71 7.19 -1.35
CA ALA A 52 2.00 6.67 0.00
C ALA A 52 3.27 7.28 0.61
N LEU A 53 4.03 8.06 -0.17
CA LEU A 53 5.30 8.62 0.28
C LEU A 53 5.11 9.64 1.43
N GLY A 54 5.99 9.58 2.42
CA GLY A 54 6.03 10.48 3.58
C GLY A 54 5.20 9.97 4.75
N ASN A 55 3.90 9.78 4.58
CA ASN A 55 3.00 9.42 5.68
C ASN A 55 2.87 7.92 5.94
N VAL A 56 2.95 7.11 4.90
CA VAL A 56 2.78 5.64 4.96
C VAL A 56 4.12 4.93 4.83
N ILE A 57 4.95 5.38 3.90
CA ILE A 57 6.32 4.94 3.67
C ILE A 57 7.20 6.19 3.64
N PRO A 58 8.27 6.28 4.46
CA PRO A 58 9.14 7.45 4.46
C PRO A 58 9.87 7.61 3.12
N LYS A 59 10.31 8.81 2.79
CA LYS A 59 11.29 9.03 1.73
C LYS A 59 12.67 8.72 2.29
N TYR A 60 13.33 7.65 1.83
CA TYR A 60 14.65 7.24 2.34
C TYR A 60 15.57 6.72 1.22
N ALA A 61 16.86 6.99 1.34
CA ALA A 61 17.93 6.48 0.49
C ALA A 61 18.81 5.46 1.22
N GLY A 62 18.90 5.56 2.55
CA GLY A 62 19.60 4.60 3.40
C GLY A 62 18.62 3.55 3.96
N CYS A 63 18.91 2.26 3.75
CA CYS A 63 18.05 1.17 4.25
C CYS A 63 17.90 1.20 5.77
N GLY A 64 18.96 1.55 6.50
CA GLY A 64 18.93 1.69 7.95
C GLY A 64 17.98 2.78 8.45
N ASP A 65 17.83 3.87 7.70
CA ASP A 65 16.95 4.99 8.07
C ASP A 65 15.47 4.59 7.87
N GLY A 66 15.18 3.91 6.76
CA GLY A 66 13.86 3.32 6.53
C GLY A 66 13.46 2.37 7.66
N TRP A 67 14.34 1.43 8.03
CA TRP A 67 14.08 0.50 9.13
C TRP A 67 13.85 1.22 10.48
N LYS A 68 14.70 2.17 10.83
CA LYS A 68 14.57 2.96 12.08
C LYS A 68 13.24 3.70 12.13
N TRP A 69 12.81 4.30 10.99
CA TRP A 69 11.55 5.00 10.92
C TRP A 69 10.36 4.07 11.19
N PHE A 70 10.27 2.92 10.53
CA PHE A 70 9.21 1.94 10.77
C PHE A 70 9.24 1.38 12.20
N LYS A 71 10.43 1.09 12.73
CA LYS A 71 10.60 0.61 14.11
C LYS A 71 10.10 1.64 15.13
N LYS A 72 10.39 2.92 14.94
CA LYS A 72 9.89 4.02 15.80
C LYS A 72 8.36 4.10 15.80
N GLN A 73 7.70 3.71 14.71
CA GLN A 73 6.24 3.67 14.59
C GLN A 73 5.61 2.38 15.13
N GLY A 74 6.41 1.42 15.59
CA GLY A 74 5.92 0.09 16.00
C GLY A 74 5.39 -0.76 14.84
N LEU A 75 5.86 -0.50 13.61
CA LEU A 75 5.38 -1.13 12.37
C LEU A 75 6.31 -2.23 11.86
N THR A 76 7.15 -2.83 12.72
CA THR A 76 8.07 -3.89 12.31
C THR A 76 7.65 -5.24 12.85
N SER A 77 7.91 -6.31 12.08
CA SER A 77 7.57 -7.70 12.40
C SER A 77 8.63 -8.67 11.89
N SER A 78 8.66 -9.87 12.45
CA SER A 78 9.39 -11.02 11.90
C SER A 78 8.54 -11.85 10.92
N VAL A 79 7.22 -11.60 10.89
CA VAL A 79 6.28 -12.32 10.02
C VAL A 79 5.99 -11.51 8.79
N PRO A 80 6.33 -12.00 7.58
CA PRO A 80 6.08 -11.30 6.32
C PRO A 80 4.60 -11.27 5.98
N GLN A 81 4.17 -10.18 5.37
CA GLN A 81 2.88 -10.02 4.73
C GLN A 81 3.05 -9.45 3.33
N ARG A 82 2.14 -9.77 2.44
CA ARG A 82 2.07 -9.19 1.10
C ARG A 82 1.96 -7.66 1.18
N GLY A 83 2.78 -6.95 0.42
CA GLY A 83 2.86 -5.49 0.44
C GLY A 83 3.80 -4.90 1.50
N ASP A 84 4.44 -5.72 2.33
CA ASP A 84 5.44 -5.24 3.28
C ASP A 84 6.68 -4.70 2.59
N ILE A 85 7.42 -3.89 3.32
CA ILE A 85 8.78 -3.54 2.97
C ILE A 85 9.73 -4.50 3.71
N VAL A 86 10.47 -5.30 2.97
CA VAL A 86 11.50 -6.19 3.54
C VAL A 86 12.79 -5.42 3.78
N PHE A 87 13.45 -5.72 4.89
CA PHE A 87 14.78 -5.24 5.22
C PHE A 87 15.72 -6.41 5.50
N TYR A 88 16.95 -6.28 5.03
CA TYR A 88 17.98 -7.31 5.18
C TYR A 88 19.02 -6.89 6.21
N LYS A 89 19.57 -7.89 6.92
CA LYS A 89 20.64 -7.66 7.89
C LYS A 89 21.84 -6.97 7.23
N PRO A 90 22.57 -6.15 7.98
CA PRO A 90 23.72 -5.47 7.44
C PRO A 90 24.82 -6.45 7.04
N THR A 91 25.48 -6.16 5.94
CA THR A 91 26.69 -6.82 5.47
C THR A 91 27.95 -6.04 5.87
N ILE A 92 27.75 -4.83 6.40
CA ILE A 92 28.84 -3.90 6.81
C ILE A 92 28.68 -3.64 8.31
N ILE A 93 29.79 -3.69 9.05
CA ILE A 93 29.84 -3.41 10.49
C ILE A 93 29.34 -1.97 10.75
N GLY A 94 28.48 -1.83 11.74
CA GLY A 94 27.88 -0.53 12.12
C GLY A 94 26.62 -0.12 11.35
N ALA A 95 26.32 -0.77 10.22
CA ALA A 95 25.05 -0.53 9.52
C ALA A 95 23.87 -1.22 10.23
N THR A 96 22.66 -0.66 10.11
CA THR A 96 21.44 -1.28 10.64
C THR A 96 20.79 -2.22 9.63
N SER A 97 20.82 -1.89 8.35
CA SER A 97 20.32 -2.69 7.23
C SER A 97 21.11 -2.38 5.98
N SER A 98 21.35 -3.38 5.12
CA SER A 98 22.14 -3.22 3.90
C SER A 98 21.30 -3.21 2.63
N HIS A 99 20.06 -3.70 2.67
CA HIS A 99 19.22 -3.83 1.49
C HIS A 99 17.73 -3.81 1.85
N THR A 100 16.88 -3.50 0.87
CA THR A 100 15.42 -3.43 1.04
C THR A 100 14.70 -3.72 -0.27
N GLY A 101 13.43 -4.10 -0.17
CA GLY A 101 12.55 -4.35 -1.30
C GLY A 101 11.09 -4.41 -0.88
N ILE A 102 10.21 -4.80 -1.80
CA ILE A 102 8.77 -4.88 -1.58
C ILE A 102 8.34 -6.35 -1.64
N VAL A 103 7.65 -6.85 -0.62
CA VAL A 103 7.07 -8.20 -0.58
C VAL A 103 5.87 -8.23 -1.51
N VAL A 104 5.93 -9.06 -2.55
CA VAL A 104 4.86 -9.16 -3.55
C VAL A 104 3.98 -10.39 -3.35
N ASP A 105 4.51 -11.42 -2.68
CA ASP A 105 3.74 -12.61 -2.33
C ASP A 105 4.37 -13.35 -1.15
N VAL A 106 3.56 -14.13 -0.43
CA VAL A 106 4.00 -14.96 0.71
C VAL A 106 3.24 -16.28 0.67
N THR A 107 3.99 -17.38 0.76
CA THR A 107 3.45 -18.73 0.96
C THR A 107 3.87 -19.26 2.32
N ASP A 108 3.49 -20.48 2.68
CA ASP A 108 3.94 -21.12 3.93
C ASP A 108 5.46 -21.30 3.98
N THR A 109 6.11 -21.46 2.83
CA THR A 109 7.53 -21.76 2.72
C THR A 109 8.36 -20.55 2.25
N TYR A 110 7.83 -19.71 1.36
CA TYR A 110 8.60 -18.70 0.66
C TYR A 110 8.06 -17.28 0.84
N VAL A 111 8.97 -16.33 0.73
CA VAL A 111 8.70 -14.90 0.56
C VAL A 111 9.19 -14.50 -0.82
N TYR A 112 8.32 -13.89 -1.61
CA TYR A 112 8.64 -13.33 -2.91
C TYR A 112 8.71 -11.81 -2.80
N THR A 113 9.80 -11.24 -3.30
CA THR A 113 10.03 -9.79 -3.25
C THR A 113 10.31 -9.24 -4.64
N VAL A 114 10.11 -7.94 -4.81
CA VAL A 114 10.65 -7.18 -5.94
C VAL A 114 11.62 -6.16 -5.36
N GLU A 115 12.85 -6.20 -5.84
CA GLU A 115 13.99 -5.48 -5.29
C GLU A 115 14.71 -4.71 -6.40
N GLY A 116 14.97 -3.43 -6.15
CA GLY A 116 15.84 -2.61 -6.98
C GLY A 116 17.29 -2.73 -6.53
N ASN A 117 18.25 -2.44 -7.40
CA ASN A 117 19.67 -2.61 -7.15
C ASN A 117 20.00 -4.05 -6.69
N ALA A 118 19.44 -5.01 -7.38
CA ALA A 118 19.43 -6.44 -7.06
C ALA A 118 19.93 -7.28 -8.24
N GLY A 119 19.88 -8.61 -8.08
CA GLY A 119 20.40 -9.56 -9.07
C GLY A 119 21.87 -9.90 -8.85
N TYR A 120 22.43 -10.74 -9.73
CA TYR A 120 23.82 -11.22 -9.60
C TYR A 120 24.83 -10.05 -9.64
N ASN A 121 24.61 -9.08 -10.52
CA ASN A 121 25.46 -7.90 -10.67
C ASN A 121 24.94 -6.67 -9.90
N THR A 122 23.88 -6.80 -9.11
CA THR A 122 23.19 -5.68 -8.43
C THR A 122 22.74 -4.54 -9.36
N ASP A 123 22.38 -4.87 -10.61
CA ASP A 123 22.25 -3.95 -11.74
C ASP A 123 20.82 -3.67 -12.17
N GLY A 124 19.80 -4.15 -11.45
CA GLY A 124 18.44 -4.03 -11.94
C GLY A 124 17.33 -4.21 -10.92
N VAL A 125 16.10 -4.28 -11.43
CA VAL A 125 14.91 -4.67 -10.67
C VAL A 125 14.58 -6.12 -10.96
N TYR A 126 14.55 -6.93 -9.91
CA TYR A 126 14.31 -8.36 -10.02
C TYR A 126 13.24 -8.86 -9.03
N LYS A 127 12.53 -9.91 -9.46
CA LYS A 127 11.73 -10.72 -8.54
C LYS A 127 12.67 -11.73 -7.86
N MET A 128 12.69 -11.71 -6.55
CA MET A 128 13.50 -12.60 -5.72
C MET A 128 12.60 -13.58 -4.96
N CYS A 129 13.15 -14.76 -4.62
CA CYS A 129 12.48 -15.76 -3.80
C CYS A 129 13.43 -16.23 -2.71
N ARG A 130 12.95 -16.28 -1.45
CA ARG A 130 13.72 -16.75 -0.30
C ARG A 130 12.84 -17.58 0.63
N TYR A 131 13.43 -18.52 1.34
CA TYR A 131 12.73 -19.19 2.43
C TYR A 131 12.28 -18.19 3.50
N ARG A 132 11.10 -18.36 4.08
CA ARG A 132 10.62 -17.52 5.19
C ARG A 132 11.56 -17.51 6.39
N THR A 133 12.35 -18.57 6.56
CA THR A 133 13.33 -18.75 7.63
C THR A 133 14.72 -18.24 7.25
N ASP A 134 14.88 -17.55 6.11
CA ASP A 134 16.19 -17.05 5.68
C ASP A 134 16.76 -16.09 6.74
N LYS A 135 17.91 -16.43 7.28
CA LYS A 135 18.60 -15.66 8.32
C LYS A 135 19.08 -14.29 7.85
N LYS A 136 19.06 -14.02 6.55
CA LYS A 136 19.39 -12.71 5.98
C LYS A 136 18.32 -11.65 6.26
N PHE A 137 17.08 -12.04 6.52
CA PHE A 137 16.07 -11.05 6.90
C PHE A 137 16.39 -10.40 8.24
N LEU A 138 16.39 -9.06 8.24
CA LEU A 138 16.34 -8.26 9.44
C LEU A 138 14.90 -8.24 9.98
N GLY A 139 13.95 -8.12 9.09
CA GLY A 139 12.52 -8.15 9.35
C GLY A 139 11.71 -7.46 8.25
N PHE A 140 10.44 -7.28 8.53
CA PHE A 140 9.45 -6.72 7.61
C PHE A 140 8.80 -5.51 8.26
N ALA A 141 8.57 -4.47 7.48
CA ALA A 141 7.76 -3.34 7.91
C ALA A 141 6.36 -3.47 7.31
N HIS A 142 5.34 -3.20 8.13
CA HIS A 142 3.93 -3.22 7.77
C HIS A 142 3.42 -1.78 7.58
N PRO A 143 3.52 -1.17 6.39
CA PRO A 143 3.01 0.18 6.16
C PRO A 143 1.50 0.23 6.40
N LYS A 144 1.02 1.29 7.02
CA LYS A 144 -0.43 1.51 7.22
C LYS A 144 -1.06 2.05 5.93
N TYR A 145 -1.17 1.19 4.93
CA TYR A 145 -1.74 1.54 3.63
C TYR A 145 -3.18 2.06 3.75
N LYS A 146 -3.50 3.06 2.96
CA LYS A 146 -4.89 3.50 2.80
C LYS A 146 -5.69 2.40 2.10
N GLY A 147 -6.93 2.21 2.56
CA GLY A 147 -7.82 1.16 2.05
C GLY A 147 -7.90 -0.10 2.92
N GLU A 148 -6.85 -0.45 3.66
CA GLU A 148 -6.87 -1.62 4.56
C GLU A 148 -7.89 -1.50 5.70
N PHE A 149 -8.03 -0.28 6.24
CA PHE A 149 -9.05 0.00 7.24
C PHE A 149 -10.43 -0.41 6.73
N TYR A 150 -10.72 -0.16 5.45
CA TYR A 150 -12.03 -0.41 4.87
C TYR A 150 -12.27 -1.88 4.55
N GLN A 151 -11.24 -2.68 4.24
CA GLN A 151 -11.40 -4.14 4.08
C GLN A 151 -11.91 -4.82 5.36
N LYS A 152 -11.45 -4.33 6.52
CA LYS A 152 -11.83 -4.86 7.84
C LYS A 152 -13.11 -4.21 8.40
N ASN A 153 -13.46 -3.02 7.93
CA ASN A 153 -14.51 -2.15 8.50
C ASN A 153 -15.53 -1.70 7.46
N LEU A 154 -15.89 -2.58 6.51
CA LEU A 154 -16.99 -2.30 5.61
C LEU A 154 -18.32 -2.19 6.38
N PRO A 155 -19.23 -1.29 5.97
CA PRO A 155 -20.52 -1.21 6.61
C PRO A 155 -21.30 -2.51 6.42
N THR A 156 -21.88 -3.03 7.49
CA THR A 156 -22.83 -4.13 7.43
C THR A 156 -24.17 -3.56 7.01
N LEU A 157 -24.78 -4.14 5.96
CA LEU A 157 -26.11 -3.71 5.52
C LEU A 157 -27.16 -4.03 6.58
N PRO A 158 -28.14 -3.16 6.79
CA PRO A 158 -29.27 -3.44 7.66
C PRO A 158 -30.09 -4.64 7.12
N SER A 159 -30.97 -5.21 7.94
CA SER A 159 -31.77 -6.41 7.61
C SER A 159 -32.54 -6.28 6.29
N ARG A 160 -33.00 -5.09 5.93
CA ARG A 160 -33.64 -4.81 4.63
C ARG A 160 -32.70 -4.87 3.43
N GLY A 161 -31.38 -5.02 3.64
CA GLY A 161 -30.39 -5.21 2.59
C GLY A 161 -29.81 -3.94 1.94
N TYR A 162 -30.15 -2.75 2.40
CA TYR A 162 -29.63 -1.49 1.87
C TYR A 162 -29.72 -0.33 2.87
N PHE A 163 -28.84 0.66 2.71
CA PHE A 163 -28.93 1.97 3.36
C PHE A 163 -29.73 2.94 2.51
N LYS A 164 -30.48 3.82 3.15
CA LYS A 164 -31.29 4.89 2.52
C LYS A 164 -31.19 6.20 3.30
N LYS A 165 -31.61 7.30 2.70
CA LYS A 165 -31.71 8.60 3.37
C LYS A 165 -32.54 8.49 4.66
N GLY A 166 -32.04 9.10 5.72
CA GLY A 166 -32.62 9.06 7.07
C GLY A 166 -32.07 7.95 7.97
N ASP A 167 -31.31 6.98 7.45
CA ASP A 167 -30.67 5.98 8.30
C ASP A 167 -29.58 6.57 9.16
N THR A 168 -29.37 5.99 10.36
CA THR A 168 -28.39 6.44 11.35
C THR A 168 -27.62 5.29 11.95
N GLY A 169 -26.49 5.59 12.62
CA GLY A 169 -25.74 4.66 13.45
C GLY A 169 -24.32 4.38 13.00
N ALA A 170 -23.66 3.44 13.68
CA ALA A 170 -22.24 3.11 13.48
C ALA A 170 -21.92 2.64 12.05
N ASN A 171 -22.76 1.81 11.46
CA ASN A 171 -22.56 1.37 10.08
C ASN A 171 -22.73 2.51 9.04
N VAL A 172 -23.51 3.55 9.36
CA VAL A 172 -23.59 4.77 8.54
C VAL A 172 -22.28 5.56 8.64
N LYS A 173 -21.66 5.66 9.82
CA LYS A 173 -20.33 6.26 9.95
C LYS A 173 -19.27 5.54 9.10
N LEU A 174 -19.29 4.20 9.10
CA LEU A 174 -18.41 3.41 8.24
C LEU A 174 -18.68 3.68 6.75
N LEU A 175 -19.97 3.77 6.36
CA LEU A 175 -20.33 4.13 4.99
C LEU A 175 -19.84 5.52 4.59
N GLN A 176 -19.98 6.53 5.45
CA GLN A 176 -19.51 7.89 5.21
C GLN A 176 -17.99 7.95 5.07
N GLN A 177 -17.25 7.29 5.96
CA GLN A 177 -15.79 7.16 5.86
C GLN A 177 -15.38 6.51 4.54
N PHE A 178 -16.06 5.43 4.16
CA PHE A 178 -15.83 4.69 2.94
C PHE A 178 -16.08 5.56 1.68
N LEU A 179 -17.19 6.31 1.65
CA LEU A 179 -17.51 7.24 0.56
C LEU A 179 -16.49 8.39 0.47
N ASN A 180 -16.04 8.93 1.60
CA ASN A 180 -14.96 9.91 1.64
C ASN A 180 -13.68 9.38 1.01
N PHE A 181 -13.35 8.12 1.28
CA PHE A 181 -12.18 7.47 0.71
C PHE A 181 -12.31 7.23 -0.81
N LEU A 182 -13.39 6.60 -1.25
CA LEU A 182 -13.55 6.21 -2.67
C LEU A 182 -13.88 7.36 -3.61
N ASN A 183 -14.74 8.27 -3.17
CA ASN A 183 -15.20 9.38 -4.01
C ASN A 183 -14.33 10.65 -3.86
N GLY A 184 -13.41 10.68 -2.87
CA GLY A 184 -12.72 11.89 -2.48
C GLY A 184 -13.65 12.95 -1.88
N ASP A 185 -14.79 12.53 -1.32
CA ASP A 185 -15.77 13.44 -0.71
C ASP A 185 -15.27 13.93 0.66
N LYS A 186 -15.88 15.00 1.18
CA LYS A 186 -15.62 15.55 2.51
C LYS A 186 -16.91 15.52 3.34
N LEU A 187 -17.50 14.32 3.48
CA LEU A 187 -18.67 14.12 4.31
C LEU A 187 -18.30 14.23 5.80
N ASP A 188 -19.15 14.87 6.57
CA ASP A 188 -19.13 14.78 8.01
C ASP A 188 -19.45 13.32 8.41
N VAL A 189 -18.63 12.71 9.25
CA VAL A 189 -18.83 11.31 9.71
C VAL A 189 -19.70 11.35 10.97
N ASP A 190 -20.92 11.89 10.81
CA ASP A 190 -21.88 12.07 11.88
C ASP A 190 -22.75 10.83 12.16
N GLY A 191 -22.76 9.89 11.22
CA GLY A 191 -23.57 8.68 11.29
C GLY A 191 -25.01 8.89 10.85
N ILE A 192 -25.30 9.90 10.02
CA ILE A 192 -26.63 10.20 9.50
C ILE A 192 -26.58 10.26 7.98
N ILE A 193 -27.44 9.50 7.29
CA ILE A 193 -27.59 9.62 5.84
C ILE A 193 -28.47 10.82 5.51
N GLY A 194 -27.86 12.00 5.58
CA GLY A 194 -28.44 13.24 5.10
C GLY A 194 -28.33 13.39 3.58
N SER A 195 -28.68 14.57 3.06
CA SER A 195 -28.63 14.85 1.63
C SER A 195 -27.24 14.75 1.05
N LYS A 196 -26.18 15.18 1.78
CA LYS A 196 -24.77 15.07 1.34
C LYS A 196 -24.38 13.59 1.15
N THR A 197 -24.63 12.75 2.15
CA THR A 197 -24.32 11.31 2.10
C THR A 197 -25.11 10.61 0.99
N TYR A 198 -26.40 10.91 0.85
CA TYR A 198 -27.24 10.38 -0.22
C TYR A 198 -26.70 10.72 -1.62
N ASN A 199 -26.30 11.97 -1.84
CA ASN A 199 -25.69 12.40 -3.11
C ASN A 199 -24.34 11.74 -3.36
N SER A 200 -23.55 11.49 -2.31
CA SER A 200 -22.29 10.74 -2.41
C SER A 200 -22.53 9.29 -2.83
N VAL A 201 -23.55 8.63 -2.31
CA VAL A 201 -23.95 7.28 -2.77
C VAL A 201 -24.31 7.31 -4.26
N LYS A 202 -25.10 8.28 -4.71
CA LYS A 202 -25.45 8.44 -6.15
C LYS A 202 -24.21 8.69 -7.01
N LYS A 203 -23.27 9.51 -6.54
CA LYS A 203 -21.98 9.74 -7.21
C LYS A 203 -21.19 8.43 -7.35
N PHE A 204 -21.08 7.66 -6.26
CA PHE A 204 -20.45 6.33 -6.27
C PHE A 204 -21.10 5.41 -7.30
N GLN A 205 -22.41 5.31 -7.29
CA GLN A 205 -23.17 4.46 -8.21
C GLN A 205 -22.93 4.87 -9.67
N LYS A 206 -22.99 6.17 -9.97
CA LYS A 206 -22.71 6.71 -11.32
C LYS A 206 -21.29 6.38 -11.79
N ASN A 207 -20.29 6.62 -10.94
CA ASN A 207 -18.90 6.42 -11.29
C ASN A 207 -18.54 4.94 -11.56
N HIS A 208 -19.35 4.02 -11.04
CA HIS A 208 -19.10 2.57 -11.14
C HIS A 208 -20.17 1.81 -11.95
N GLY A 209 -20.97 2.51 -12.75
CA GLY A 209 -21.93 1.89 -13.66
C GLY A 209 -23.08 1.14 -12.97
N LEU A 210 -23.43 1.54 -11.74
CA LEU A 210 -24.55 0.99 -10.99
C LEU A 210 -25.81 1.80 -11.23
N VAL A 211 -26.97 1.22 -10.87
CA VAL A 211 -28.25 1.96 -10.84
C VAL A 211 -28.14 3.12 -9.85
N VAL A 212 -28.43 4.35 -10.30
CA VAL A 212 -28.24 5.59 -9.53
C VAL A 212 -29.53 5.90 -8.75
N ASP A 213 -29.86 5.07 -7.77
CA ASP A 213 -31.06 5.18 -6.93
C ASP A 213 -30.79 5.82 -5.55
N GLY A 214 -29.52 5.97 -5.19
CA GLY A 214 -29.10 6.48 -3.88
C GLY A 214 -29.28 5.47 -2.74
N LEU A 215 -29.55 4.20 -3.06
CA LEU A 215 -29.65 3.11 -2.09
C LEU A 215 -28.31 2.32 -2.08
N PHE A 216 -27.56 2.38 -0.99
CA PHE A 216 -26.33 1.62 -0.89
C PHE A 216 -26.67 0.17 -0.47
N GLY A 217 -26.94 -0.68 -1.46
CA GLY A 217 -27.35 -2.07 -1.27
C GLY A 217 -26.26 -3.09 -1.61
N LYS A 218 -26.67 -4.35 -1.78
CA LYS A 218 -25.78 -5.49 -2.04
C LYS A 218 -24.86 -5.26 -3.25
N LYS A 219 -25.38 -4.71 -4.37
CA LYS A 219 -24.57 -4.41 -5.57
C LYS A 219 -23.54 -3.32 -5.30
N SER A 220 -23.92 -2.24 -4.60
CA SER A 220 -22.99 -1.18 -4.20
C SER A 220 -21.91 -1.71 -3.25
N LEU A 221 -22.28 -2.54 -2.27
CA LEU A 221 -21.34 -3.16 -1.35
C LEU A 221 -20.39 -4.15 -2.05
N ALA A 222 -20.88 -4.95 -2.98
CA ALA A 222 -20.06 -5.85 -3.78
C ALA A 222 -19.03 -5.06 -4.59
N LYS A 223 -19.48 -4.01 -5.29
CA LYS A 223 -18.57 -3.12 -6.04
C LYS A 223 -17.56 -2.42 -5.13
N ALA A 224 -18.00 -2.01 -3.96
CA ALA A 224 -17.13 -1.43 -2.94
C ALA A 224 -16.01 -2.39 -2.52
N LYS A 225 -16.32 -3.66 -2.33
CA LYS A 225 -15.35 -4.73 -1.99
C LYS A 225 -14.30 -4.98 -3.07
N GLU A 226 -14.66 -4.79 -4.34
CA GLU A 226 -13.72 -4.92 -5.48
C GLU A 226 -12.71 -3.76 -5.54
N LEU A 227 -13.01 -2.61 -4.93
CA LEU A 227 -12.25 -1.37 -5.03
C LEU A 227 -11.28 -1.13 -3.86
N ILE A 228 -11.29 -2.02 -2.84
CA ILE A 228 -10.48 -1.87 -1.63
C ILE A 228 -9.45 -3.03 -1.43
#